data_ead50ef0ca9465d6566a9a9ce9534385
#
_entry.id   ead50ef0ca9465d6566a9a9ce9534385
#
_cell.length_a   1.000
_cell.length_b   1.000
_cell.length_c   1.000
_cell.angle_alpha   90.00
_cell.angle_beta   90.00
_cell.angle_gamma   90.00
#
_symmetry.space_group_name_H-M   'P 1'
#
loop_
_entity.id
_entity.type
_entity.pdbx_description
1 polymer ?
#
loop_
_entity_poly.entity_id
_entity_poly.type
_entity_poly.pdbx_seq_one_letter_code
_entity_poly.pdbx_strand_id
1 'polypeptide(L)'
;MTADILERLCEIIDFHQSDTAFSDIKLVFSSTYLGFKTAQKERIRNLNALASRFEVNLYTDRTDDRLRGVHVRESVDYREEMPLVFHESDINMNFTIRNIRTGLPLRIWDILGAGGFLLTNYQIELGDFFENGKDLVYYDSLDDMMHKAEYYLDHEDERKTIAQNGLKKIVQYHTYEHRIDVILKTVL
;
A
#
# COMPACT_ATOMS: atom_id res chain seq x y z
N MET A 1 10.05 14.62 17.00
CA MET A 1 11.25 13.96 17.56
C MET A 1 11.95 14.94 18.48
N THR A 2 12.21 14.58 19.73
CA THR A 2 12.91 15.44 20.72
C THR A 2 14.42 15.44 20.44
N ALA A 3 15.14 16.47 20.94
CA ALA A 3 16.59 16.57 20.77
C ALA A 3 17.34 15.36 21.37
N ASP A 4 16.90 14.91 22.56
CA ASP A 4 17.46 13.73 23.27
C ASP A 4 17.36 12.43 22.43
N ILE A 5 16.24 12.19 21.75
CA ILE A 5 16.08 11.03 20.87
C ILE A 5 17.02 11.13 19.65
N LEU A 6 17.17 12.33 19.10
CA LEU A 6 18.07 12.54 17.96
C LEU A 6 19.52 12.30 18.35
N GLU A 7 19.95 12.81 19.50
CA GLU A 7 21.32 12.64 20.02
C GLU A 7 21.65 11.15 20.19
N ARG A 8 20.78 10.39 20.84
CA ARG A 8 20.92 8.92 21.00
C ARG A 8 20.93 8.17 19.67
N LEU A 9 20.16 8.61 18.69
CA LEU A 9 20.18 8.00 17.36
C LEU A 9 21.50 8.27 16.63
N CYS A 10 22.06 9.47 16.76
CA CYS A 10 23.36 9.80 16.16
C CYS A 10 24.53 9.06 16.82
N GLU A 11 24.38 8.65 18.09
CA GLU A 11 25.38 7.78 18.76
C GLU A 11 25.39 6.35 18.24
N ILE A 12 24.23 5.86 17.78
CA ILE A 12 24.05 4.46 17.33
C ILE A 12 24.27 4.34 15.81
N ILE A 13 23.94 5.38 15.07
CA ILE A 13 23.98 5.40 13.60
C ILE A 13 24.98 6.45 13.18
N ASP A 14 26.07 6.00 12.54
CA ASP A 14 27.04 6.90 11.92
C ASP A 14 26.39 7.57 10.69
N PHE A 15 25.93 8.79 10.94
CA PHE A 15 25.20 9.57 9.93
C PHE A 15 26.09 10.73 9.47
N HIS A 16 26.65 10.59 8.28
CA HIS A 16 27.39 11.66 7.63
C HIS A 16 26.46 12.52 6.78
N GLN A 17 26.15 13.70 7.29
CA GLN A 17 25.48 14.73 6.51
C GLN A 17 26.53 15.54 5.74
N SER A 18 26.41 15.67 4.42
CA SER A 18 27.28 16.56 3.67
C SER A 18 26.94 18.02 4.01
N ASP A 19 27.95 18.89 4.01
CA ASP A 19 27.77 20.33 4.28
C ASP A 19 26.83 21.03 3.27
N THR A 20 26.52 20.37 2.15
CA THR A 20 25.59 20.83 1.12
C THR A 20 24.19 20.21 1.24
N ALA A 21 23.89 19.44 2.29
CA ALA A 21 22.60 18.82 2.45
C ALA A 21 21.53 19.86 2.84
N PHE A 22 20.52 20.01 2.00
CA PHE A 22 19.37 20.91 2.24
C PHE A 22 18.35 20.35 3.23
N SER A 23 18.50 19.11 3.69
CA SER A 23 17.52 18.46 4.52
C SER A 23 17.94 18.45 5.99
N ASP A 24 17.03 18.86 6.88
CA ASP A 24 17.21 18.73 8.32
C ASP A 24 17.36 17.24 8.71
N ILE A 25 18.41 16.92 9.45
CA ILE A 25 18.69 15.57 9.96
C ILE A 25 17.51 14.97 10.72
N LYS A 26 16.76 15.77 11.47
CA LYS A 26 15.53 15.36 12.17
C LYS A 26 14.46 14.89 11.21
N LEU A 27 14.32 15.59 10.08
CA LEU A 27 13.37 15.23 9.04
C LEU A 27 13.78 13.91 8.38
N VAL A 28 15.05 13.74 8.04
CA VAL A 28 15.57 12.51 7.43
C VAL A 28 15.36 11.32 8.36
N PHE A 29 15.74 11.41 9.63
CA PHE A 29 15.52 10.34 10.59
C PHE A 29 14.04 10.03 10.83
N SER A 30 13.20 11.04 10.97
CA SER A 30 11.77 10.83 11.25
C SER A 30 11.01 10.30 10.04
N SER A 31 11.23 10.84 8.85
CA SER A 31 10.50 10.44 7.64
C SER A 31 11.08 9.18 7.00
N THR A 32 12.40 9.10 6.88
CA THR A 32 13.03 7.97 6.19
C THR A 32 13.24 6.81 7.14
N TYR A 33 14.10 6.94 8.15
CA TYR A 33 14.47 5.80 8.98
C TYR A 33 13.32 5.30 9.86
N LEU A 34 12.77 6.18 10.72
CA LEU A 34 11.67 5.79 11.62
C LEU A 34 10.39 5.49 10.86
N GLY A 35 10.10 6.26 9.81
CA GLY A 35 8.94 6.04 8.94
C GLY A 35 8.97 4.66 8.30
N PHE A 36 10.08 4.26 7.68
CA PHE A 36 10.21 2.93 7.08
C PHE A 36 10.21 1.81 8.11
N LYS A 37 10.88 1.99 9.27
CA LYS A 37 10.87 0.98 10.35
C LYS A 37 9.48 0.78 10.95
N THR A 38 8.72 1.84 11.12
CA THR A 38 7.33 1.77 11.59
C THR A 38 6.46 1.06 10.56
N ALA A 39 6.55 1.44 9.29
CA ALA A 39 5.81 0.81 8.21
C ALA A 39 6.13 -0.68 8.07
N GLN A 40 7.41 -1.07 8.21
CA GLN A 40 7.81 -2.47 8.21
C GLN A 40 7.16 -3.24 9.37
N LYS A 41 7.20 -2.69 10.59
CA LYS A 41 6.57 -3.32 11.76
C LYS A 41 5.05 -3.46 11.58
N GLU A 42 4.38 -2.43 11.10
CA GLU A 42 2.94 -2.45 10.84
C GLU A 42 2.58 -3.48 9.77
N ARG A 43 3.34 -3.55 8.67
CA ARG A 43 3.14 -4.53 7.61
C ARG A 43 3.27 -5.96 8.14
N ILE A 44 4.34 -6.28 8.87
CA ILE A 44 4.55 -7.60 9.45
C ILE A 44 3.42 -7.95 10.42
N ARG A 45 3.02 -7.02 11.31
CA ARG A 45 1.90 -7.22 12.24
C ARG A 45 0.61 -7.53 11.49
N ASN A 46 0.29 -6.75 10.46
CA ASN A 46 -0.94 -6.92 9.70
C ASN A 46 -0.94 -8.23 8.90
N LEU A 47 0.18 -8.60 8.25
CA LEU A 47 0.32 -9.86 7.54
C LEU A 47 0.18 -11.06 8.50
N ASN A 48 0.82 -11.02 9.67
CA ASN A 48 0.71 -12.08 10.66
C ASN A 48 -0.73 -12.20 11.23
N ALA A 49 -1.41 -11.08 11.43
CA ALA A 49 -2.80 -11.08 11.87
C ALA A 49 -3.71 -11.71 10.81
N LEU A 50 -3.56 -11.34 9.54
CA LEU A 50 -4.30 -11.96 8.44
C LEU A 50 -3.99 -13.46 8.34
N ALA A 51 -2.71 -13.84 8.38
CA ALA A 51 -2.28 -15.22 8.25
C ALA A 51 -2.68 -16.12 9.45
N SER A 52 -3.11 -15.52 10.57
CA SER A 52 -3.68 -16.29 11.69
C SER A 52 -5.09 -16.84 11.42
N ARG A 53 -5.78 -16.30 10.38
CA ARG A 53 -7.16 -16.70 10.04
C ARG A 53 -7.35 -17.09 8.59
N PHE A 54 -6.52 -16.55 7.68
CA PHE A 54 -6.69 -16.68 6.23
C PHE A 54 -5.41 -17.19 5.59
N GLU A 55 -5.52 -17.76 4.39
CA GLU A 55 -4.38 -18.05 3.55
C GLU A 55 -3.82 -16.73 2.97
N VAL A 56 -2.56 -16.42 3.31
CA VAL A 56 -1.90 -15.19 2.86
C VAL A 56 -0.67 -15.52 2.04
N ASN A 57 -0.67 -15.12 0.79
CA ASN A 57 0.46 -15.24 -0.13
C ASN A 57 1.17 -13.89 -0.26
N LEU A 58 2.47 -13.85 -0.02
CA LEU A 58 3.33 -12.67 -0.15
C LEU A 58 4.38 -12.90 -1.22
N TYR A 59 4.24 -12.20 -2.34
CA TYR A 59 5.20 -12.25 -3.45
C TYR A 59 6.34 -11.27 -3.22
N THR A 60 7.55 -11.77 -2.97
CA THR A 60 8.72 -10.94 -2.63
C THR A 60 10.04 -11.72 -2.76
N ASP A 61 11.11 -11.02 -3.14
CA ASP A 61 12.48 -11.57 -3.11
C ASP A 61 13.12 -11.48 -1.72
N ARG A 62 12.44 -10.86 -0.74
CA ARG A 62 12.97 -10.65 0.60
C ARG A 62 12.15 -11.41 1.62
N THR A 63 12.80 -12.25 2.39
CA THR A 63 12.22 -12.93 3.54
C THR A 63 12.41 -12.11 4.81
N ASP A 64 11.54 -12.33 5.80
CA ASP A 64 11.64 -11.71 7.12
C ASP A 64 11.24 -12.76 8.17
N ASP A 65 12.18 -13.08 9.07
CA ASP A 65 11.98 -14.12 10.09
C ASP A 65 10.86 -13.82 11.09
N ARG A 66 10.32 -12.62 11.07
CA ARG A 66 9.18 -12.20 11.90
C ARG A 66 7.83 -12.55 11.29
N LEU A 67 7.78 -12.96 10.03
CA LEU A 67 6.55 -13.44 9.40
C LEU A 67 6.12 -14.78 10.00
N ARG A 68 4.83 -14.94 10.26
CA ARG A 68 4.22 -16.14 10.84
C ARG A 68 2.98 -16.53 10.03
N GLY A 69 2.96 -17.76 9.54
CA GLY A 69 1.82 -18.30 8.78
C GLY A 69 1.65 -17.73 7.38
N VAL A 70 2.53 -16.81 6.95
CA VAL A 70 2.49 -16.20 5.62
C VAL A 70 3.24 -17.08 4.63
N HIS A 71 2.62 -17.41 3.51
CA HIS A 71 3.25 -18.12 2.40
C HIS A 71 4.07 -17.13 1.57
N VAL A 72 5.39 -17.13 1.79
CA VAL A 72 6.30 -16.32 0.99
C VAL A 72 6.52 -17.02 -0.36
N ARG A 73 6.22 -16.31 -1.45
CA ARG A 73 6.41 -16.73 -2.84
C ARG A 73 7.51 -15.89 -3.48
N GLU A 74 8.13 -16.42 -4.51
CA GLU A 74 9.05 -15.63 -5.34
C GLU A 74 8.34 -14.43 -5.95
N SER A 75 9.08 -13.36 -6.22
CA SER A 75 8.52 -12.20 -6.91
C SER A 75 8.11 -12.59 -8.33
N VAL A 76 7.06 -11.95 -8.81
CA VAL A 76 6.49 -12.18 -10.12
C VAL A 76 6.85 -11.04 -11.06
N ASP A 77 6.87 -11.31 -12.38
CA ASP A 77 7.07 -10.26 -13.37
C ASP A 77 5.97 -9.19 -13.27
N TYR A 78 6.39 -7.92 -13.28
CA TYR A 78 5.48 -6.79 -13.07
C TYR A 78 4.44 -6.64 -14.17
N ARG A 79 4.79 -6.96 -15.42
CA ARG A 79 3.92 -6.73 -16.58
C ARG A 79 3.06 -7.93 -16.93
N GLU A 80 3.62 -9.12 -16.84
CA GLU A 80 3.01 -10.34 -17.34
C GLU A 80 2.30 -11.14 -16.25
N GLU A 81 2.89 -11.25 -15.05
CA GLU A 81 2.39 -12.14 -14.01
C GLU A 81 1.63 -11.39 -12.91
N MET A 82 2.11 -10.20 -12.50
CA MET A 82 1.50 -9.47 -11.40
C MET A 82 0.02 -9.09 -11.63
N PRO A 83 -0.41 -8.67 -12.83
CA PRO A 83 -1.83 -8.44 -13.11
C PRO A 83 -2.70 -9.70 -12.94
N LEU A 84 -2.16 -10.87 -13.30
CA LEU A 84 -2.86 -12.14 -13.11
C LEU A 84 -3.00 -12.48 -11.62
N VAL A 85 -1.92 -12.28 -10.84
CA VAL A 85 -1.98 -12.46 -9.38
C VAL A 85 -3.05 -11.55 -8.75
N PHE A 86 -3.14 -10.30 -9.17
CA PHE A 86 -4.16 -9.37 -8.68
C PHE A 86 -5.57 -9.78 -9.08
N HIS A 87 -5.73 -10.26 -10.30
CA HIS A 87 -7.05 -10.69 -10.80
C HIS A 87 -7.55 -11.95 -10.09
N GLU A 88 -6.68 -12.93 -9.90
CA GLU A 88 -7.03 -14.24 -9.33
C GLU A 88 -7.09 -14.24 -7.79
N SER A 89 -6.56 -13.21 -7.14
CA SER A 89 -6.61 -13.10 -5.68
C SER A 89 -7.98 -12.64 -5.21
N ASP A 90 -8.57 -13.32 -4.22
CA ASP A 90 -9.83 -12.90 -3.62
C ASP A 90 -9.76 -11.49 -3.04
N ILE A 91 -8.70 -11.19 -2.30
CA ILE A 91 -8.44 -9.87 -1.72
C ILE A 91 -6.99 -9.48 -1.93
N ASN A 92 -6.79 -8.33 -2.54
CA ASN A 92 -5.47 -7.72 -2.66
C ASN A 92 -5.27 -6.68 -1.55
N MET A 93 -4.22 -6.89 -0.75
CA MET A 93 -3.88 -5.99 0.35
C MET A 93 -2.89 -4.92 -0.09
N ASN A 94 -3.17 -3.66 0.23
CA ASN A 94 -2.18 -2.59 0.13
C ASN A 94 -1.92 -1.94 1.49
N PHE A 95 -0.63 -1.73 1.80
CA PHE A 95 -0.16 -1.10 3.03
C PHE A 95 0.67 0.12 2.68
N THR A 96 0.04 1.28 2.58
CA THR A 96 0.74 2.54 2.34
C THR A 96 1.40 3.02 3.62
N ILE A 97 2.65 3.46 3.51
CA ILE A 97 3.40 4.01 4.63
C ILE A 97 2.81 5.35 5.07
N ARG A 98 2.74 5.59 6.38
CA ARG A 98 2.06 6.75 6.98
C ARG A 98 2.69 8.11 6.68
N ASN A 99 3.94 8.15 6.25
CA ASN A 99 4.63 9.38 5.86
C ASN A 99 4.30 9.86 4.44
N ILE A 100 3.63 9.04 3.63
CA ILE A 100 2.98 9.51 2.39
C ILE A 100 1.69 10.22 2.79
N ARG A 101 1.72 11.56 2.79
CA ARG A 101 0.55 12.39 3.14
C ARG A 101 -0.31 12.73 1.94
N THR A 102 0.31 12.81 0.78
CA THR A 102 -0.31 13.16 -0.51
C THR A 102 0.13 12.17 -1.58
N GLY A 103 -0.73 11.96 -2.56
CA GLY A 103 -0.52 10.96 -3.62
C GLY A 103 -0.92 9.54 -3.21
N LEU A 104 -1.47 8.81 -4.16
CA LEU A 104 -1.80 7.40 -4.01
C LEU A 104 -0.70 6.53 -4.61
N PRO A 105 -0.27 5.44 -3.93
CA PRO A 105 0.71 4.51 -4.47
C PRO A 105 0.25 3.87 -5.79
N LEU A 106 1.18 3.63 -6.71
CA LEU A 106 0.90 2.96 -7.99
C LEU A 106 0.20 1.61 -7.80
N ARG A 107 0.51 0.90 -6.72
CA ARG A 107 -0.12 -0.39 -6.39
C ARG A 107 -1.64 -0.35 -6.35
N ILE A 108 -2.25 0.75 -5.91
CA ILE A 108 -3.70 0.93 -5.91
C ILE A 108 -4.24 0.90 -7.35
N TRP A 109 -3.59 1.64 -8.24
CA TRP A 109 -3.95 1.71 -9.66
C TRP A 109 -3.71 0.38 -10.38
N ASP A 110 -2.61 -0.30 -10.06
CA ASP A 110 -2.26 -1.61 -10.63
C ASP A 110 -3.32 -2.67 -10.28
N ILE A 111 -3.70 -2.77 -9.00
CA ILE A 111 -4.70 -3.75 -8.54
C ILE A 111 -6.07 -3.47 -9.19
N LEU A 112 -6.54 -2.24 -9.13
CA LEU A 112 -7.83 -1.87 -9.71
C LEU A 112 -7.82 -2.01 -11.24
N GLY A 113 -6.71 -1.66 -11.90
CA GLY A 113 -6.53 -1.81 -13.34
C GLY A 113 -6.48 -3.28 -13.81
N ALA A 114 -6.05 -4.18 -12.95
CA ALA A 114 -6.10 -5.62 -13.19
C ALA A 114 -7.49 -6.24 -12.89
N GLY A 115 -8.44 -5.46 -12.36
CA GLY A 115 -9.75 -5.95 -11.96
C GLY A 115 -9.76 -6.71 -10.64
N GLY A 116 -8.72 -6.54 -9.81
CA GLY A 116 -8.62 -7.13 -8.49
C GLY A 116 -9.41 -6.34 -7.44
N PHE A 117 -9.98 -7.05 -6.46
CA PHE A 117 -10.57 -6.41 -5.28
C PHE A 117 -9.46 -5.86 -4.37
N LEU A 118 -9.54 -4.58 -4.02
CA LEU A 118 -8.54 -3.89 -3.21
C LEU A 118 -9.05 -3.59 -1.80
N LEU A 119 -8.31 -4.07 -0.79
CA LEU A 119 -8.46 -3.66 0.61
C LEU A 119 -7.19 -2.90 1.05
N THR A 120 -7.30 -1.59 1.29
CA THR A 120 -6.16 -0.72 1.59
C THR A 120 -6.33 0.03 2.91
N ASN A 121 -5.24 0.45 3.54
CA ASN A 121 -5.36 1.40 4.66
C ASN A 121 -5.88 2.76 4.17
N TYR A 122 -6.64 3.44 5.04
CA TYR A 122 -7.17 4.77 4.72
C TYR A 122 -6.08 5.76 4.35
N GLN A 123 -6.34 6.55 3.31
CA GLN A 123 -5.57 7.71 2.88
C GLN A 123 -6.53 8.81 2.49
N ILE A 124 -6.20 10.05 2.84
CA ILE A 124 -7.11 11.19 2.67
C ILE A 124 -7.52 11.41 1.19
N GLU A 125 -6.61 11.18 0.25
CA GLU A 125 -6.87 11.39 -1.18
C GLU A 125 -7.64 10.24 -1.86
N LEU A 126 -7.91 9.13 -1.15
CA LEU A 126 -8.76 8.07 -1.74
C LEU A 126 -10.14 8.59 -2.12
N GLY A 127 -10.71 9.47 -1.29
CA GLY A 127 -12.02 10.05 -1.52
C GLY A 127 -12.10 10.99 -2.72
N ASP A 128 -10.97 11.52 -3.21
CA ASP A 128 -10.92 12.37 -4.40
C ASP A 128 -11.08 11.54 -5.70
N PHE A 129 -10.73 10.26 -5.64
CA PHE A 129 -10.71 9.38 -6.80
C PHE A 129 -11.71 8.23 -6.72
N PHE A 130 -12.00 7.71 -5.53
CA PHE A 130 -12.74 6.47 -5.33
C PHE A 130 -13.78 6.60 -4.22
N GLU A 131 -14.88 5.87 -4.36
CA GLU A 131 -15.93 5.73 -3.35
C GLU A 131 -15.73 4.43 -2.57
N ASN A 132 -15.60 4.55 -1.24
CA ASN A 132 -15.41 3.39 -0.35
C ASN A 132 -16.64 2.47 -0.37
N GLY A 133 -16.40 1.16 -0.46
CA GLY A 133 -17.46 0.15 -0.56
C GLY A 133 -18.13 0.06 -1.94
N LYS A 134 -17.63 0.83 -2.92
CA LYS A 134 -18.15 0.80 -4.29
C LYS A 134 -17.07 0.56 -5.34
N ASP A 135 -15.96 1.29 -5.27
CA ASP A 135 -14.83 1.18 -6.22
C ASP A 135 -13.64 0.42 -5.62
N LEU A 136 -13.50 0.49 -4.31
CA LEU A 136 -12.50 -0.19 -3.48
C LEU A 136 -12.97 -0.20 -2.02
N VAL A 137 -12.22 -0.85 -1.13
CA VAL A 137 -12.48 -0.81 0.30
C VAL A 137 -11.23 -0.34 1.05
N TYR A 138 -11.41 0.56 2.01
CA TYR A 138 -10.33 0.92 2.93
C TYR A 138 -10.68 0.61 4.38
N TYR A 139 -9.65 0.42 5.18
CA TYR A 139 -9.71 0.18 6.63
C TYR A 139 -8.90 1.25 7.38
N ASP A 140 -9.25 1.51 8.65
CA ASP A 140 -8.59 2.49 9.51
C ASP A 140 -7.86 1.86 10.70
N SER A 141 -8.18 0.63 11.07
CA SER A 141 -7.58 -0.11 12.18
C SER A 141 -7.29 -1.57 11.83
N LEU A 142 -6.51 -2.25 12.68
CA LEU A 142 -6.25 -3.67 12.52
C LEU A 142 -7.54 -4.50 12.62
N ASP A 143 -8.40 -4.17 13.58
CA ASP A 143 -9.66 -4.88 13.80
C ASP A 143 -10.62 -4.68 12.61
N ASP A 144 -10.71 -3.44 12.11
CA ASP A 144 -11.51 -3.13 10.91
C ASP A 144 -10.99 -3.86 9.68
N MET A 145 -9.65 -3.94 9.50
CA MET A 145 -9.03 -4.74 8.44
C MET A 145 -9.44 -6.22 8.51
N MET A 146 -9.36 -6.81 9.71
CA MET A 146 -9.69 -8.22 9.92
C MET A 146 -11.17 -8.50 9.66
N HIS A 147 -12.07 -7.65 10.16
CA HIS A 147 -13.51 -7.78 9.92
C HIS A 147 -13.87 -7.63 8.44
N LYS A 148 -13.28 -6.65 7.76
CA LYS A 148 -13.50 -6.45 6.32
C LYS A 148 -12.96 -7.59 5.47
N ALA A 149 -11.78 -8.12 5.82
CA ALA A 149 -11.23 -9.29 5.13
C ALA A 149 -12.18 -10.50 5.28
N GLU A 150 -12.64 -10.80 6.49
CA GLU A 150 -13.60 -11.88 6.75
C GLU A 150 -14.91 -11.65 5.99
N TYR A 151 -15.49 -10.46 6.11
CA TYR A 151 -16.74 -10.11 5.45
C TYR A 151 -16.69 -10.30 3.94
N TYR A 152 -15.66 -9.74 3.28
CA TYR A 152 -15.55 -9.81 1.82
C TYR A 152 -15.08 -11.17 1.29
N LEU A 153 -14.48 -12.03 2.09
CA LEU A 153 -14.27 -13.43 1.72
C LEU A 153 -15.60 -14.20 1.67
N ASP A 154 -16.53 -13.90 2.59
CA ASP A 154 -17.85 -14.53 2.64
C ASP A 154 -18.86 -13.90 1.65
N HIS A 155 -18.59 -12.71 1.11
CA HIS A 155 -19.50 -11.95 0.22
C HIS A 155 -18.89 -11.77 -1.18
N GLU A 156 -18.71 -12.89 -1.89
CA GLU A 156 -18.03 -12.95 -3.19
C GLU A 156 -18.68 -12.05 -4.26
N ASP A 157 -20.00 -12.04 -4.36
CA ASP A 157 -20.73 -11.26 -5.39
C ASP A 157 -20.54 -9.75 -5.18
N GLU A 158 -20.57 -9.29 -3.93
CA GLU A 158 -20.31 -7.89 -3.58
C GLU A 158 -18.85 -7.54 -3.87
N ARG A 159 -17.91 -8.39 -3.45
CA ARG A 159 -16.48 -8.25 -3.72
C ARG A 159 -16.18 -8.10 -5.21
N LYS A 160 -16.75 -8.99 -6.05
CA LYS A 160 -16.61 -8.94 -7.50
C LYS A 160 -17.22 -7.68 -8.11
N THR A 161 -18.36 -7.23 -7.59
CA THR A 161 -19.01 -6.00 -8.04
C THR A 161 -18.13 -4.79 -7.77
N ILE A 162 -17.54 -4.68 -6.58
CA ILE A 162 -16.62 -3.60 -6.20
C ILE A 162 -15.38 -3.63 -7.10
N ALA A 163 -14.76 -4.79 -7.31
CA ALA A 163 -13.59 -4.94 -8.19
C ALA A 163 -13.90 -4.48 -9.63
N GLN A 164 -15.04 -4.86 -10.17
CA GLN A 164 -15.49 -4.41 -11.50
C GLN A 164 -15.73 -2.90 -11.58
N ASN A 165 -16.30 -2.30 -10.54
CA ASN A 165 -16.50 -0.85 -10.49
C ASN A 165 -15.15 -0.11 -10.45
N GLY A 166 -14.19 -0.59 -9.64
CA GLY A 166 -12.83 -0.06 -9.61
C GLY A 166 -12.18 -0.11 -10.99
N LEU A 167 -12.22 -1.27 -11.66
CA LEU A 167 -11.68 -1.42 -13.02
C LEU A 167 -12.34 -0.46 -14.02
N LYS A 168 -13.67 -0.37 -14.03
CA LYS A 168 -14.42 0.55 -14.92
C LYS A 168 -13.96 1.99 -14.71
N LYS A 169 -13.77 2.41 -13.47
CA LYS A 169 -13.33 3.76 -13.13
C LYS A 169 -11.91 4.03 -13.62
N ILE A 170 -10.98 3.07 -13.47
CA ILE A 170 -9.63 3.18 -14.01
C ILE A 170 -9.66 3.34 -15.52
N VAL A 171 -10.34 2.46 -16.23
CA VAL A 171 -10.42 2.49 -17.70
C VAL A 171 -11.06 3.78 -18.20
N GLN A 172 -12.08 4.29 -17.51
CA GLN A 172 -12.84 5.45 -17.95
C GLN A 172 -12.13 6.79 -17.68
N TYR A 173 -11.29 6.89 -16.61
CA TYR A 173 -10.81 8.20 -16.15
C TYR A 173 -9.32 8.24 -15.79
N HIS A 174 -8.65 7.10 -15.68
CA HIS A 174 -7.34 7.05 -15.04
C HIS A 174 -6.27 6.26 -15.79
N THR A 175 -6.45 6.06 -17.09
CA THR A 175 -5.39 5.49 -17.96
C THR A 175 -4.23 6.47 -18.12
N TYR A 176 -3.10 5.99 -18.60
CA TYR A 176 -1.95 6.84 -18.94
C TYR A 176 -2.32 7.93 -19.97
N GLU A 177 -3.19 7.61 -20.93
CA GLU A 177 -3.67 8.57 -21.93
C GLU A 177 -4.39 9.75 -21.28
N HIS A 178 -5.29 9.48 -20.32
CA HIS A 178 -5.96 10.52 -19.56
C HIS A 178 -4.97 11.40 -18.78
N ARG A 179 -3.92 10.81 -18.20
CA ARG A 179 -2.90 11.56 -17.46
C ARG A 179 -2.04 12.43 -18.39
N ILE A 180 -1.65 11.90 -19.54
CA ILE A 180 -0.92 12.65 -20.56
C ILE A 180 -1.76 13.83 -21.06
N ASP A 181 -3.04 13.61 -21.34
CA ASP A 181 -3.97 14.67 -21.80
C ASP A 181 -4.07 15.81 -20.76
N VAL A 182 -4.18 15.49 -19.46
CA VAL A 182 -4.17 16.50 -18.39
C VAL A 182 -2.85 17.29 -18.36
N ILE A 183 -1.71 16.62 -18.48
CA ILE A 183 -0.40 17.28 -18.50
C ILE A 183 -0.30 18.22 -19.69
N LEU A 184 -0.64 17.77 -20.89
CA LEU A 184 -0.58 18.57 -22.10
C LEU A 184 -1.48 19.81 -22.02
N LYS A 185 -2.70 19.67 -21.50
CA LYS A 185 -3.63 20.81 -21.29
C LYS A 185 -3.17 21.81 -20.22
N THR A 186 -2.26 21.40 -19.33
CA THR A 186 -1.75 22.29 -18.27
C THR A 186 -0.52 23.06 -18.72
N VAL A 187 0.27 22.51 -19.66
CA VAL A 187 1.57 23.08 -20.09
C VAL A 187 1.46 23.83 -21.41
N LEU A 188 0.44 23.57 -22.22
CA LEU A 188 0.15 24.24 -23.50
C LEU A 188 -0.92 25.30 -23.32
#